data_1b5f9bb80c97d7dfe3014391041f0b5e
#
_entry.id   1b5f9bb80c97d7dfe3014391041f0b5e
#
_cell.length_a   1.000
_cell.length_b   1.000
_cell.length_c   1.000
_cell.angle_alpha   90.00
_cell.angle_beta   90.00
_cell.angle_gamma   90.00
#
_symmetry.space_group_name_H-M   'P 1'
#
loop_
_entity.id
_entity.type
_entity.pdbx_description
1 polymer ?
#
loop_
_entity_poly.entity_id
_entity_poly.type
_entity_poly.pdbx_seq_one_letter_code
_entity_poly.pdbx_strand_id
1 'polypeptide(L)'
;MGKDVIVACDFASAEQTFAFLDQFTGRKPFVKIGMELYYAEGPEIVRQIKARGHKIFLDLKLHDIPNTVKKAMAVLRNLDVDITNLHAAGATAMMKGALEGLTREDGTRPLLIAVTQLTSTDQEALEKDILIDKPIDEVVMHYAETTKNAGLDGIVCSPLEAGKVHDRCGQNFLTITPGVRFADGDVGDQKRVMTPAQAKAIGSDYIVVGRPITAAADPVAAYERCVAEFCD
;
A
#
# COMPACT_ATOMS: atom_id res chain seq x y z
N MET A 1 -11.66 10.88 -1.13
CA MET A 1 -11.89 9.46 -0.73
C MET A 1 -11.91 9.41 0.79
N GLY A 2 -12.72 8.56 1.40
CA GLY A 2 -12.72 8.39 2.85
C GLY A 2 -11.55 7.56 3.33
N LYS A 3 -11.22 7.65 4.62
CA LYS A 3 -10.23 6.79 5.29
C LYS A 3 -10.68 5.33 5.27
N ASP A 4 -9.74 4.38 5.11
CA ASP A 4 -10.05 2.94 5.13
C ASP A 4 -8.85 2.14 5.69
N VAL A 5 -9.15 0.96 6.23
CA VAL A 5 -8.19 0.02 6.78
C VAL A 5 -7.93 -1.10 5.76
N ILE A 6 -6.68 -1.24 5.34
CA ILE A 6 -6.25 -2.29 4.42
C ILE A 6 -5.57 -3.42 5.22
N VAL A 7 -6.12 -4.62 5.16
CA VAL A 7 -5.56 -5.81 5.82
C VAL A 7 -4.50 -6.45 4.94
N ALA A 8 -3.27 -6.57 5.43
CA ALA A 8 -2.21 -7.26 4.71
C ALA A 8 -2.39 -8.79 4.81
N CYS A 9 -2.84 -9.40 3.72
CA CYS A 9 -3.01 -10.86 3.60
C CYS A 9 -1.69 -11.49 3.14
N ASP A 10 -0.69 -11.48 4.04
CA ASP A 10 0.62 -12.08 3.80
C ASP A 10 0.58 -13.55 4.26
N PHE A 11 -0.26 -14.36 3.55
CA PHE A 11 -0.41 -15.80 3.76
C PHE A 11 0.34 -16.58 2.67
N ALA A 12 0.77 -17.80 3.01
CA ALA A 12 1.55 -18.65 2.10
C ALA A 12 0.69 -19.34 1.02
N SER A 13 -0.65 -19.37 1.19
CA SER A 13 -1.55 -20.07 0.25
C SER A 13 -2.94 -19.44 0.16
N ALA A 14 -3.64 -19.77 -0.93
CA ALA A 14 -5.05 -19.43 -1.12
C ALA A 14 -5.95 -20.01 -0.02
N GLU A 15 -5.70 -21.26 0.39
CA GLU A 15 -6.47 -21.91 1.44
C GLU A 15 -6.45 -21.12 2.75
N GLN A 16 -5.26 -20.73 3.23
CA GLN A 16 -5.11 -19.90 4.43
C GLN A 16 -5.79 -18.54 4.27
N THR A 17 -5.61 -17.93 3.10
CA THR A 17 -6.24 -16.63 2.79
C THR A 17 -7.75 -16.71 2.85
N PHE A 18 -8.36 -17.72 2.24
CA PHE A 18 -9.82 -17.87 2.25
C PHE A 18 -10.35 -18.24 3.63
N ALA A 19 -9.68 -19.13 4.36
CA ALA A 19 -10.04 -19.45 5.74
C ALA A 19 -10.05 -18.22 6.67
N PHE A 20 -9.15 -17.26 6.41
CA PHE A 20 -9.14 -15.97 7.08
C PHE A 20 -10.30 -15.08 6.61
N LEU A 21 -10.47 -14.88 5.30
CA LEU A 21 -11.48 -13.97 4.74
C LEU A 21 -12.92 -14.42 4.97
N ASP A 22 -13.18 -15.72 5.02
CA ASP A 22 -14.51 -16.28 5.23
C ASP A 22 -15.04 -16.04 6.66
N GLN A 23 -14.18 -15.62 7.61
CA GLN A 23 -14.61 -15.18 8.94
C GLN A 23 -15.36 -13.83 8.90
N PHE A 24 -15.14 -13.01 7.88
CA PHE A 24 -15.76 -11.69 7.74
C PHE A 24 -17.11 -11.76 7.03
N THR A 25 -18.14 -12.14 7.76
CA THR A 25 -19.51 -12.28 7.23
C THR A 25 -20.26 -10.95 7.11
N GLY A 26 -19.87 -9.93 7.87
CA GLY A 26 -20.41 -8.56 7.84
C GLY A 26 -19.64 -7.66 6.89
N ARG A 27 -18.86 -6.74 7.43
CA ARG A 27 -18.00 -5.83 6.65
C ARG A 27 -16.89 -6.62 5.96
N LYS A 28 -16.76 -6.46 4.66
CA LYS A 28 -15.68 -7.05 3.88
C LYS A 28 -14.44 -6.16 3.97
N PRO A 29 -13.31 -6.60 4.55
CA PRO A 29 -12.10 -5.78 4.60
C PRO A 29 -11.55 -5.48 3.21
N PHE A 30 -10.98 -4.28 3.06
CA PHE A 30 -10.07 -3.98 1.97
C PHE A 30 -8.78 -4.76 2.22
N VAL A 31 -8.28 -5.54 1.27
CA VAL A 31 -7.13 -6.43 1.48
C VAL A 31 -5.95 -6.05 0.59
N LYS A 32 -4.75 -6.21 1.13
CA LYS A 32 -3.50 -6.13 0.36
C LYS A 32 -3.02 -7.54 0.04
N ILE A 33 -2.76 -7.79 -1.24
CA ILE A 33 -2.11 -9.01 -1.74
C ILE A 33 -0.67 -8.64 -2.07
N GLY A 34 0.28 -9.20 -1.34
CA GLY A 34 1.71 -9.00 -1.53
C GLY A 34 2.34 -9.99 -2.51
N MET A 35 3.66 -9.86 -2.70
CA MET A 35 4.43 -10.68 -3.64
C MET A 35 4.37 -12.17 -3.30
N GLU A 36 4.47 -12.56 -2.03
CA GLU A 36 4.46 -13.97 -1.60
C GLU A 36 3.22 -14.68 -2.11
N LEU A 37 2.04 -14.23 -1.71
CA LEU A 37 0.77 -14.84 -2.10
C LEU A 37 0.53 -14.78 -3.61
N TYR A 38 0.86 -13.64 -4.25
CA TYR A 38 0.65 -13.48 -5.69
C TYR A 38 1.57 -14.40 -6.51
N TYR A 39 2.82 -14.56 -6.12
CA TYR A 39 3.76 -15.45 -6.84
C TYR A 39 3.48 -16.93 -6.57
N ALA A 40 2.93 -17.27 -5.40
CA ALA A 40 2.52 -18.65 -5.11
C ALA A 40 1.28 -19.06 -5.90
N GLU A 41 0.26 -18.19 -6.00
CA GLU A 41 -1.08 -18.53 -6.50
C GLU A 41 -1.43 -17.91 -7.87
N GLY A 42 -0.61 -16.99 -8.35
CA GLY A 42 -0.83 -16.28 -9.61
C GLY A 42 -2.04 -15.33 -9.59
N PRO A 43 -2.50 -14.88 -10.78
CA PRO A 43 -3.59 -13.91 -10.89
C PRO A 43 -4.95 -14.44 -10.44
N GLU A 44 -5.10 -15.76 -10.32
CA GLU A 44 -6.37 -16.39 -9.94
C GLU A 44 -6.78 -16.03 -8.50
N ILE A 45 -5.82 -15.90 -7.58
CA ILE A 45 -6.10 -15.47 -6.20
C ILE A 45 -6.78 -14.10 -6.16
N VAL A 46 -6.37 -13.17 -7.04
CA VAL A 46 -6.96 -11.83 -7.14
C VAL A 46 -8.42 -11.93 -7.56
N ARG A 47 -8.73 -12.72 -8.61
CA ARG A 47 -10.10 -12.91 -9.11
C ARG A 47 -11.00 -13.53 -8.06
N GLN A 48 -10.52 -14.54 -7.34
CA GLN A 48 -11.30 -15.22 -6.31
C GLN A 48 -11.57 -14.34 -5.10
N ILE A 49 -10.63 -13.49 -4.69
CA ILE A 49 -10.84 -12.51 -3.61
C ILE A 49 -11.82 -11.42 -4.07
N LYS A 50 -11.70 -10.94 -5.31
CA LYS A 50 -12.63 -9.98 -5.91
C LYS A 50 -14.06 -10.54 -5.96
N ALA A 51 -14.21 -11.80 -6.37
CA ALA A 51 -15.51 -12.49 -6.41
C ALA A 51 -16.17 -12.63 -5.03
N ARG A 52 -15.40 -12.61 -3.94
CA ARG A 52 -15.88 -12.56 -2.56
C ARG A 52 -16.32 -11.15 -2.11
N GLY A 53 -16.18 -10.13 -2.97
CA GLY A 53 -16.62 -8.76 -2.72
C GLY A 53 -15.60 -7.88 -1.99
N HIS A 54 -14.34 -8.29 -1.91
CA HIS A 54 -13.29 -7.47 -1.31
C HIS A 54 -12.73 -6.44 -2.29
N LYS A 55 -12.37 -5.26 -1.77
CA LYS A 55 -11.45 -4.36 -2.47
C LYS A 55 -10.02 -4.90 -2.35
N ILE A 56 -9.19 -4.65 -3.38
CA ILE A 56 -7.83 -5.20 -3.44
C ILE A 56 -6.80 -4.11 -3.72
N PHE A 57 -5.80 -4.03 -2.85
CA PHE A 57 -4.52 -3.40 -3.12
C PHE A 57 -3.52 -4.48 -3.55
N LEU A 58 -3.16 -4.53 -4.82
CA LEU A 58 -2.15 -5.45 -5.34
C LEU A 58 -0.76 -4.83 -5.22
N ASP A 59 0.01 -5.30 -4.23
CA ASP A 59 1.26 -4.71 -3.75
C ASP A 59 2.49 -5.47 -4.30
N LEU A 60 2.79 -5.30 -5.59
CA LEU A 60 3.90 -5.99 -6.28
C LEU A 60 5.14 -5.11 -6.45
N LYS A 61 5.04 -3.81 -6.19
CA LYS A 61 6.16 -2.86 -6.20
C LYS A 61 7.01 -2.91 -7.48
N LEU A 62 6.36 -2.77 -8.64
CA LEU A 62 7.05 -2.88 -9.93
C LEU A 62 8.22 -1.89 -10.03
N HIS A 63 9.36 -2.38 -10.51
CA HIS A 63 10.55 -1.57 -10.74
C HIS A 63 11.38 -2.18 -11.87
N ASP A 64 11.30 -1.60 -13.06
CA ASP A 64 12.01 -2.04 -14.27
C ASP A 64 12.05 -0.87 -15.27
N ILE A 65 12.64 -1.07 -16.44
CA ILE A 65 12.62 -0.05 -17.52
C ILE A 65 11.17 0.30 -17.91
N PRO A 66 10.92 1.55 -18.38
CA PRO A 66 9.58 2.08 -18.60
C PRO A 66 8.66 1.17 -19.44
N ASN A 67 9.17 0.60 -20.52
CA ASN A 67 8.38 -0.26 -21.41
C ASN A 67 7.97 -1.59 -20.77
N THR A 68 8.84 -2.18 -19.94
CA THR A 68 8.52 -3.41 -19.20
C THR A 68 7.42 -3.15 -18.18
N VAL A 69 7.55 -2.07 -17.40
CA VAL A 69 6.52 -1.68 -16.41
C VAL A 69 5.21 -1.33 -17.09
N LYS A 70 5.22 -0.60 -18.22
CA LYS A 70 4.03 -0.31 -19.03
C LYS A 70 3.29 -1.60 -19.41
N LYS A 71 4.00 -2.59 -19.96
CA LYS A 71 3.41 -3.87 -20.37
C LYS A 71 2.89 -4.69 -19.18
N ALA A 72 3.60 -4.70 -18.06
CA ALA A 72 3.16 -5.36 -16.84
C ALA A 72 1.87 -4.73 -16.30
N MET A 73 1.79 -3.39 -16.23
CA MET A 73 0.59 -2.67 -15.81
C MET A 73 -0.59 -2.90 -16.75
N ALA A 74 -0.36 -3.06 -18.06
CA ALA A 74 -1.42 -3.42 -19.03
C ALA A 74 -2.01 -4.83 -18.75
N VAL A 75 -1.23 -5.75 -18.18
CA VAL A 75 -1.75 -7.03 -17.69
C VAL A 75 -2.54 -6.84 -16.41
N LEU A 76 -2.00 -6.10 -15.44
CA LEU A 76 -2.63 -5.89 -14.13
C LEU A 76 -3.97 -5.15 -14.22
N ARG A 77 -4.16 -4.22 -15.17
CA ARG A 77 -5.44 -3.51 -15.36
C ARG A 77 -6.63 -4.43 -15.60
N ASN A 78 -6.40 -5.68 -16.05
CA ASN A 78 -7.45 -6.66 -16.32
C ASN A 78 -7.83 -7.50 -15.10
N LEU A 79 -7.17 -7.30 -13.94
CA LEU A 79 -7.45 -8.02 -12.70
C LEU A 79 -8.50 -7.32 -11.83
N ASP A 80 -9.00 -6.15 -12.26
CA ASP A 80 -10.01 -5.36 -11.55
C ASP A 80 -9.63 -5.04 -10.09
N VAL A 81 -8.36 -4.79 -9.83
CA VAL A 81 -7.88 -4.33 -8.53
C VAL A 81 -8.25 -2.87 -8.31
N ASP A 82 -8.34 -2.45 -7.05
CA ASP A 82 -8.68 -1.07 -6.71
C ASP A 82 -7.43 -0.17 -6.61
N ILE A 83 -6.30 -0.72 -6.13
CA ILE A 83 -5.01 -0.04 -6.03
C ILE A 83 -3.90 -0.98 -6.51
N THR A 84 -2.90 -0.43 -7.19
CA THR A 84 -1.60 -1.11 -7.42
C THR A 84 -0.45 -0.12 -7.26
N ASN A 85 0.79 -0.62 -7.24
CA ASN A 85 1.96 0.21 -6.96
C ASN A 85 3.19 -0.13 -7.78
N LEU A 86 4.16 0.78 -7.66
CA LEU A 86 5.52 0.69 -8.18
C LEU A 86 6.49 1.40 -7.23
N HIS A 87 7.79 1.37 -7.50
CA HIS A 87 8.77 2.17 -6.77
C HIS A 87 8.99 3.55 -7.40
N ALA A 88 8.96 4.62 -6.62
CA ALA A 88 9.27 5.99 -7.08
C ALA A 88 10.71 6.12 -7.61
N ALA A 89 11.64 5.31 -7.06
CA ALA A 89 13.04 5.25 -7.50
C ALA A 89 13.23 4.88 -8.99
N GLY A 90 12.20 4.34 -9.66
CA GLY A 90 12.21 4.07 -11.10
C GLY A 90 12.11 5.32 -11.97
N ALA A 91 12.01 6.50 -11.36
CA ALA A 91 11.96 7.82 -11.97
C ALA A 91 10.70 8.09 -12.84
N THR A 92 10.57 9.34 -13.27
CA THR A 92 9.38 9.86 -13.96
C THR A 92 8.98 9.08 -15.22
N ALA A 93 9.94 8.64 -16.01
CA ALA A 93 9.65 7.93 -17.26
C ALA A 93 8.98 6.57 -17.01
N MET A 94 9.45 5.83 -15.99
CA MET A 94 8.83 4.56 -15.58
C MET A 94 7.42 4.78 -15.04
N MET A 95 7.23 5.78 -14.17
CA MET A 95 5.92 6.11 -13.59
C MET A 95 4.90 6.50 -14.68
N LYS A 96 5.29 7.32 -15.65
CA LYS A 96 4.43 7.68 -16.79
C LYS A 96 4.10 6.47 -17.67
N GLY A 97 5.09 5.62 -17.95
CA GLY A 97 4.86 4.37 -18.67
C GLY A 97 3.89 3.44 -17.95
N ALA A 98 4.01 3.32 -16.62
CA ALA A 98 3.09 2.57 -15.78
C ALA A 98 1.65 3.10 -15.87
N LEU A 99 1.49 4.42 -15.76
CA LEU A 99 0.20 5.08 -15.84
C LEU A 99 -0.47 4.83 -17.20
N GLU A 100 0.29 4.96 -18.29
CA GLU A 100 -0.20 4.67 -19.64
C GLU A 100 -0.64 3.21 -19.78
N GLY A 101 0.16 2.25 -19.29
CA GLY A 101 -0.19 0.83 -19.35
C GLY A 101 -1.41 0.45 -18.52
N LEU A 102 -1.60 1.10 -17.36
CA LEU A 102 -2.70 0.81 -16.43
C LEU A 102 -4.03 1.41 -16.89
N THR A 103 -4.01 2.50 -17.68
CA THR A 103 -5.21 3.19 -18.15
C THR A 103 -5.90 2.39 -19.25
N ARG A 104 -7.22 2.17 -19.11
CA ARG A 104 -8.08 1.51 -20.12
C ARG A 104 -8.42 2.48 -21.25
N GLU A 105 -8.98 1.96 -22.33
CA GLU A 105 -9.38 2.77 -23.49
C GLU A 105 -10.47 3.81 -23.15
N ASP A 106 -11.33 3.50 -22.17
CA ASP A 106 -12.35 4.40 -21.65
C ASP A 106 -11.83 5.44 -20.64
N GLY A 107 -10.51 5.47 -20.39
CA GLY A 107 -9.85 6.34 -19.44
C GLY A 107 -9.90 5.89 -17.98
N THR A 108 -10.61 4.79 -17.66
CA THR A 108 -10.67 4.26 -16.30
C THR A 108 -9.41 3.48 -15.94
N ARG A 109 -9.06 3.43 -14.68
CA ARG A 109 -7.94 2.65 -14.16
C ARG A 109 -8.05 2.44 -12.65
N PRO A 110 -7.36 1.44 -12.09
CA PRO A 110 -7.05 1.38 -10.66
C PRO A 110 -6.26 2.62 -10.20
N LEU A 111 -6.29 2.92 -8.92
CA LEU A 111 -5.35 3.88 -8.35
C LEU A 111 -3.92 3.35 -8.49
N LEU A 112 -3.01 4.23 -8.93
CA LEU A 112 -1.59 3.94 -9.05
C LEU A 112 -0.80 4.79 -8.06
N ILE A 113 -0.09 4.14 -7.15
CA ILE A 113 0.70 4.81 -6.12
C ILE A 113 2.16 4.38 -6.20
N ALA A 114 3.07 5.19 -5.65
CA ALA A 114 4.50 4.86 -5.63
C ALA A 114 5.01 4.65 -4.21
N VAL A 115 5.83 3.63 -4.02
CA VAL A 115 6.61 3.43 -2.78
C VAL A 115 7.78 4.40 -2.79
N THR A 116 7.91 5.21 -1.75
CA THR A 116 9.01 6.18 -1.58
C THR A 116 10.27 5.48 -1.09
N GLN A 117 10.45 5.40 0.22
CA GLN A 117 11.47 4.56 0.86
C GLN A 117 10.79 3.50 1.73
N LEU A 118 11.36 2.31 1.78
CA LEU A 118 10.83 1.24 2.63
C LEU A 118 10.94 1.64 4.11
N THR A 119 9.99 1.22 4.93
CA THR A 119 10.02 1.50 6.38
C THR A 119 11.19 0.84 7.11
N SER A 120 11.84 -0.12 6.46
CA SER A 120 13.09 -0.76 6.93
C SER A 120 14.36 0.04 6.57
N THR A 121 14.28 0.98 5.61
CA THR A 121 15.40 1.84 5.24
C THR A 121 15.55 2.95 6.29
N ASP A 122 16.69 3.00 6.95
CA ASP A 122 17.10 4.09 7.82
C ASP A 122 18.11 5.02 7.12
N GLN A 123 18.55 6.06 7.81
CA GLN A 123 19.49 7.03 7.24
C GLN A 123 20.82 6.39 6.86
N GLU A 124 21.31 5.43 7.67
CA GLU A 124 22.56 4.74 7.39
C GLU A 124 22.51 3.90 6.11
N ALA A 125 21.45 3.11 5.92
CA ALA A 125 21.24 2.33 4.71
C ALA A 125 21.05 3.24 3.48
N LEU A 126 20.36 4.38 3.63
CA LEU A 126 20.19 5.34 2.56
C LEU A 126 21.54 5.90 2.06
N GLU A 127 22.42 6.27 2.98
CA GLU A 127 23.74 6.84 2.66
C GLU A 127 24.75 5.78 2.18
N LYS A 128 24.84 4.64 2.88
CA LYS A 128 25.91 3.66 2.63
C LYS A 128 25.59 2.63 1.57
N ASP A 129 24.33 2.15 1.52
CA ASP A 129 23.94 1.08 0.61
C ASP A 129 23.30 1.64 -0.67
N ILE A 130 22.48 2.71 -0.54
CA ILE A 130 21.77 3.32 -1.68
C ILE A 130 22.57 4.50 -2.26
N LEU A 131 23.55 5.03 -1.53
CA LEU A 131 24.43 6.14 -1.93
C LEU A 131 23.68 7.46 -2.18
N ILE A 132 22.66 7.73 -1.38
CA ILE A 132 21.95 9.00 -1.38
C ILE A 132 22.37 9.81 -0.15
N ASP A 133 23.22 10.81 -0.35
CA ASP A 133 23.72 11.73 0.68
C ASP A 133 22.74 12.88 0.94
N LYS A 134 21.54 12.53 1.43
CA LYS A 134 20.47 13.48 1.79
C LYS A 134 19.69 12.93 2.98
N PRO A 135 19.09 13.80 3.82
CA PRO A 135 18.16 13.36 4.85
C PRO A 135 17.02 12.53 4.27
N ILE A 136 16.67 11.43 4.91
CA ILE A 136 15.62 10.51 4.43
C ILE A 136 14.27 11.22 4.21
N ASP A 137 13.93 12.16 5.08
CA ASP A 137 12.72 12.98 4.96
C ASP A 137 12.72 13.81 3.67
N GLU A 138 13.87 14.39 3.29
CA GLU A 138 14.02 15.16 2.04
C GLU A 138 13.84 14.26 0.81
N VAL A 139 14.42 13.05 0.87
CA VAL A 139 14.29 12.05 -0.20
C VAL A 139 12.85 11.59 -0.37
N VAL A 140 12.14 11.31 0.73
CA VAL A 140 10.73 10.93 0.70
C VAL A 140 9.87 12.04 0.09
N MET A 141 10.08 13.30 0.49
CA MET A 141 9.34 14.44 -0.06
C MET A 141 9.64 14.65 -1.54
N HIS A 142 10.89 14.49 -1.97
CA HIS A 142 11.27 14.56 -3.38
C HIS A 142 10.56 13.47 -4.20
N TYR A 143 10.52 12.23 -3.71
CA TYR A 143 9.80 11.15 -4.36
C TYR A 143 8.29 11.39 -4.42
N ALA A 144 7.69 11.96 -3.36
CA ALA A 144 6.28 12.33 -3.35
C ALA A 144 5.96 13.37 -4.44
N GLU A 145 6.75 14.44 -4.53
CA GLU A 145 6.59 15.48 -5.57
C GLU A 145 6.78 14.93 -6.98
N THR A 146 7.81 14.12 -7.19
CA THR A 146 8.08 13.49 -8.49
C THR A 146 6.94 12.55 -8.89
N THR A 147 6.39 11.79 -7.95
CA THR A 147 5.24 10.90 -8.14
C THR A 147 3.99 11.69 -8.53
N LYS A 148 3.68 12.77 -7.81
CA LYS A 148 2.57 13.67 -8.13
C LYS A 148 2.74 14.29 -9.52
N ASN A 149 3.94 14.80 -9.84
CA ASN A 149 4.23 15.42 -11.13
C ASN A 149 4.19 14.43 -12.31
N ALA A 150 4.39 13.13 -12.03
CA ALA A 150 4.20 12.07 -13.02
C ALA A 150 2.72 11.72 -13.26
N GLY A 151 1.79 12.22 -12.42
CA GLY A 151 0.34 12.03 -12.54
C GLY A 151 -0.22 10.84 -11.76
N LEU A 152 0.53 10.27 -10.82
CA LEU A 152 0.07 9.20 -9.96
C LEU A 152 -0.83 9.74 -8.84
N ASP A 153 -1.60 8.85 -8.20
CA ASP A 153 -2.65 9.20 -7.25
C ASP A 153 -2.15 9.38 -5.81
N GLY A 154 -0.97 8.85 -5.48
CA GLY A 154 -0.44 8.91 -4.12
C GLY A 154 0.84 8.11 -3.92
N ILE A 155 1.19 7.93 -2.66
CA ILE A 155 2.40 7.21 -2.25
C ILE A 155 2.16 6.25 -1.09
N VAL A 156 3.07 5.28 -0.96
CA VAL A 156 3.30 4.54 0.28
C VAL A 156 4.42 5.23 1.04
N CYS A 157 4.16 5.65 2.28
CA CYS A 157 5.12 6.34 3.15
C CYS A 157 4.91 5.92 4.61
N SER A 158 5.82 6.30 5.49
CA SER A 158 5.63 6.15 6.94
C SER A 158 4.45 7.02 7.42
N PRO A 159 3.68 6.59 8.43
CA PRO A 159 2.66 7.45 9.05
C PRO A 159 3.22 8.81 9.50
N LEU A 160 4.49 8.88 9.95
CA LEU A 160 5.17 10.12 10.36
C LEU A 160 5.29 11.16 9.24
N GLU A 161 5.20 10.73 7.99
CA GLU A 161 5.41 11.55 6.80
C GLU A 161 4.10 12.05 6.19
N ALA A 162 2.95 11.41 6.50
CA ALA A 162 1.66 11.66 5.83
C ALA A 162 1.23 13.14 5.85
N GLY A 163 1.30 13.79 7.00
CA GLY A 163 0.97 15.22 7.12
C GLY A 163 1.87 16.10 6.25
N LYS A 164 3.19 15.88 6.27
CA LYS A 164 4.16 16.61 5.43
C LYS A 164 3.89 16.41 3.94
N VAL A 165 3.46 15.20 3.55
CA VAL A 165 3.09 14.89 2.15
C VAL A 165 1.87 15.68 1.73
N HIS A 166 0.84 15.76 2.56
CA HIS A 166 -0.35 16.57 2.27
C HIS A 166 -0.04 18.06 2.18
N ASP A 167 0.83 18.58 3.07
CA ASP A 167 1.27 19.98 3.00
C ASP A 167 2.00 20.28 1.69
N ARG A 168 2.80 19.36 1.20
CA ARG A 168 3.64 19.52 0.00
C ARG A 168 2.91 19.19 -1.30
N CYS A 169 2.13 18.11 -1.28
CA CYS A 169 1.47 17.57 -2.46
C CYS A 169 -0.03 17.88 -2.55
N GLY A 170 -0.63 18.44 -1.49
CA GLY A 170 -2.06 18.74 -1.38
C GLY A 170 -2.88 17.58 -0.84
N GLN A 171 -4.06 17.93 -0.29
CA GLN A 171 -4.93 17.01 0.46
C GLN A 171 -5.55 15.87 -0.38
N ASN A 172 -5.54 15.98 -1.69
CA ASN A 172 -6.07 14.95 -2.60
C ASN A 172 -5.01 13.93 -3.04
N PHE A 173 -3.74 14.12 -2.67
CA PHE A 173 -2.66 13.19 -2.97
C PHE A 173 -2.58 12.14 -1.87
N LEU A 174 -2.93 10.90 -2.19
CA LEU A 174 -3.18 9.84 -1.23
C LEU A 174 -1.91 9.37 -0.50
N THR A 175 -2.06 9.11 0.79
CA THR A 175 -1.04 8.49 1.64
C THR A 175 -1.52 7.12 2.12
N ILE A 176 -0.73 6.08 1.83
CA ILE A 176 -0.96 4.72 2.32
C ILE A 176 0.17 4.36 3.27
N THR A 177 -0.16 4.11 4.54
CA THR A 177 0.83 4.04 5.60
C THR A 177 0.84 2.67 6.27
N PRO A 178 1.88 1.84 6.02
CA PRO A 178 2.12 0.59 6.75
C PRO A 178 2.78 0.86 8.10
N GLY A 179 3.00 -0.21 8.88
CA GLY A 179 3.68 -0.10 10.18
C GLY A 179 2.77 0.32 11.32
N VAL A 180 1.47 0.08 11.18
CA VAL A 180 0.48 0.39 12.23
C VAL A 180 0.35 -0.77 13.20
N ARG A 181 0.31 -0.46 14.52
CA ARG A 181 0.17 -1.41 15.63
C ARG A 181 -0.81 -0.85 16.65
N PHE A 182 -1.50 -1.72 17.38
CA PHE A 182 -2.27 -1.28 18.56
C PHE A 182 -1.33 -0.84 19.68
N ALA A 183 -1.80 0.05 20.55
CA ALA A 183 -1.01 0.57 21.66
C ALA A 183 -0.56 -0.52 22.65
N ASP A 184 -1.34 -1.58 22.78
CA ASP A 184 -1.14 -2.76 23.62
C ASP A 184 -0.51 -3.95 22.87
N GLY A 185 -0.08 -3.74 21.61
CA GLY A 185 0.44 -4.78 20.73
C GLY A 185 1.97 -4.85 20.63
N ASP A 186 2.47 -5.97 20.11
CA ASP A 186 3.90 -6.14 19.82
C ASP A 186 4.34 -5.30 18.61
N VAL A 187 5.47 -4.61 18.75
CA VAL A 187 6.08 -3.77 17.71
C VAL A 187 6.65 -4.64 16.56
N GLY A 188 7.15 -5.85 16.89
CA GLY A 188 7.73 -6.78 15.92
C GLY A 188 8.96 -6.19 15.19
N ASP A 189 9.01 -6.40 13.88
CA ASP A 189 10.10 -5.97 12.97
C ASP A 189 10.03 -4.52 12.48
N GLN A 190 9.01 -3.75 12.92
CA GLN A 190 8.82 -2.37 12.48
C GLN A 190 9.58 -1.39 13.36
N LYS A 191 10.39 -0.52 12.75
CA LYS A 191 11.17 0.53 13.44
C LYS A 191 10.38 1.83 13.66
N ARG A 192 9.38 2.10 12.82
CA ARG A 192 8.57 3.34 12.82
C ARG A 192 7.09 2.98 12.91
N VAL A 193 6.58 2.82 14.13
CA VAL A 193 5.20 2.38 14.39
C VAL A 193 4.31 3.52 14.90
N MET A 194 3.04 3.44 14.59
CA MET A 194 1.98 4.30 15.12
C MET A 194 0.72 3.49 15.40
N THR A 195 -0.13 4.00 16.31
CA THR A 195 -1.47 3.45 16.48
C THR A 195 -2.41 3.91 15.35
N PRO A 196 -3.53 3.21 15.11
CA PRO A 196 -4.54 3.67 14.15
C PRO A 196 -5.03 5.09 14.44
N ALA A 197 -5.30 5.42 15.70
CA ALA A 197 -5.71 6.76 16.13
C ALA A 197 -4.65 7.84 15.86
N GLN A 198 -3.36 7.52 16.07
CA GLN A 198 -2.28 8.45 15.76
C GLN A 198 -2.13 8.65 14.24
N ALA A 199 -2.22 7.59 13.43
CA ALA A 199 -2.19 7.68 11.98
C ALA A 199 -3.37 8.51 11.44
N LYS A 200 -4.57 8.37 12.05
CA LYS A 200 -5.74 9.23 11.79
C LYS A 200 -5.44 10.70 12.07
N ALA A 201 -4.86 11.00 13.25
CA ALA A 201 -4.59 12.37 13.70
C ALA A 201 -3.57 13.09 12.80
N ILE A 202 -2.58 12.36 12.25
CA ILE A 202 -1.58 12.91 11.32
C ILE A 202 -2.13 13.06 9.90
N GLY A 203 -3.28 12.44 9.59
CA GLY A 203 -3.96 12.62 8.31
C GLY A 203 -3.69 11.53 7.27
N SER A 204 -3.23 10.32 7.67
CA SER A 204 -3.16 9.19 6.74
C SER A 204 -4.53 8.91 6.10
N ASP A 205 -4.56 8.62 4.79
CA ASP A 205 -5.80 8.27 4.08
C ASP A 205 -6.12 6.79 4.20
N TYR A 206 -5.09 5.94 4.12
CA TYR A 206 -5.19 4.49 4.34
C TYR A 206 -4.10 4.02 5.28
N ILE A 207 -4.43 3.06 6.12
CA ILE A 207 -3.44 2.32 6.91
C ILE A 207 -3.38 0.87 6.45
N VAL A 208 -2.17 0.28 6.46
CA VAL A 208 -1.98 -1.13 6.16
C VAL A 208 -1.61 -1.86 7.43
N VAL A 209 -2.45 -2.82 7.84
CA VAL A 209 -2.31 -3.58 9.08
C VAL A 209 -2.23 -5.08 8.76
N GLY A 210 -1.17 -5.72 9.18
CA GLY A 210 -0.96 -7.17 9.01
C GLY A 210 -1.23 -7.93 10.31
N ARG A 211 -0.18 -8.48 10.93
CA ARG A 211 -0.22 -9.35 12.12
C ARG A 211 -1.15 -8.90 13.26
N PRO A 212 -1.28 -7.59 13.59
CA PRO A 212 -2.26 -7.15 14.59
C PRO A 212 -3.70 -7.59 14.33
N ILE A 213 -4.04 -7.86 13.05
CA ILE A 213 -5.34 -8.40 12.64
C ILE A 213 -5.22 -9.87 12.26
N THR A 214 -4.27 -10.22 11.39
CA THR A 214 -4.21 -11.59 10.81
C THR A 214 -3.77 -12.67 11.80
N ALA A 215 -3.04 -12.31 12.86
CA ALA A 215 -2.61 -13.21 13.92
C ALA A 215 -3.37 -13.00 15.24
N ALA A 216 -4.43 -12.19 15.25
CA ALA A 216 -5.28 -12.00 16.44
C ALA A 216 -6.09 -13.28 16.75
N ALA A 217 -6.39 -13.51 18.03
CA ALA A 217 -7.27 -14.60 18.44
C ALA A 217 -8.69 -14.45 17.85
N ASP A 218 -9.15 -13.21 17.66
CA ASP A 218 -10.37 -12.84 16.96
C ASP A 218 -10.02 -11.76 15.90
N PRO A 219 -9.75 -12.17 14.64
CA PRO A 219 -9.40 -11.24 13.57
C PRO A 219 -10.51 -10.25 13.23
N VAL A 220 -11.77 -10.65 13.36
CA VAL A 220 -12.91 -9.78 13.05
C VAL A 220 -13.00 -8.66 14.08
N ALA A 221 -12.93 -8.98 15.37
CA ALA A 221 -12.92 -7.97 16.44
C ALA A 221 -11.71 -7.04 16.34
N ALA A 222 -10.52 -7.57 16.01
CA ALA A 222 -9.32 -6.75 15.80
C ALA A 222 -9.47 -5.80 14.61
N TYR A 223 -10.05 -6.23 13.50
CA TYR A 223 -10.33 -5.39 12.35
C TYR A 223 -11.34 -4.29 12.68
N GLU A 224 -12.47 -4.62 13.32
CA GLU A 224 -13.49 -3.63 13.71
C GLU A 224 -12.93 -2.60 14.71
N ARG A 225 -12.10 -3.03 15.66
CA ARG A 225 -11.36 -2.10 16.54
C ARG A 225 -10.49 -1.15 15.73
N CYS A 226 -9.74 -1.67 14.76
CA CYS A 226 -8.87 -0.86 13.92
C CYS A 226 -9.67 0.17 13.10
N VAL A 227 -10.82 -0.23 12.56
CA VAL A 227 -11.74 0.65 11.83
C VAL A 227 -12.28 1.76 12.74
N ALA A 228 -12.76 1.40 13.93
CA ALA A 228 -13.27 2.37 14.90
C ALA A 228 -12.19 3.40 15.32
N GLU A 229 -10.94 2.96 15.54
CA GLU A 229 -9.85 3.86 15.92
C GLU A 229 -9.38 4.76 14.75
N PHE A 230 -9.48 4.30 13.50
CA PHE A 230 -8.94 5.01 12.34
C PHE A 230 -9.99 5.77 11.53
N CYS A 231 -11.14 5.15 11.26
CA CYS A 231 -12.15 5.71 10.34
C CYS A 231 -13.20 6.56 11.05
N ASP A 232 -13.67 6.10 12.23
CA ASP A 232 -14.76 6.73 13.01
C ASP A 232 -14.23 7.83 13.94
#